data_03f436d58ccb568c5a2a326b7ebe2d38
#
_entry.id   03f436d58ccb568c5a2a326b7ebe2d38
#
_cell.length_a   1.000
_cell.length_b   1.000
_cell.length_c   1.000
_cell.angle_alpha   90.00
_cell.angle_beta   90.00
_cell.angle_gamma   90.00
#
_symmetry.space_group_name_H-M   'P 1'
#
loop_
_entity.id
_entity.type
_entity.pdbx_description
1 polymer ?
#
loop_
_entity_poly.entity_id
_entity_poly.type
_entity_poly.pdbx_seq_one_letter_code
_entity_poly.pdbx_strand_id
1 'polypeptide(L)'
;MGILYPYQKEIIQRTNRFEINVKARQIGYSFAFAYKMLKRCIFENRDQLIVSNSLRQTKRVMFFIEQFITAFKKLPSLIDLKLIVDTQTEKRFNNNKAIVCLPPNPDTIRSFSGDILLDEFALYNEDHKVYEAVMPSITRKRKDGVNYSVIINSTPLGLENLFAEIYQESLKPFEERKKYKNYVSYKIDIYEAMQKGFQCDIQEIKDSMDAESFRQEYMCEFVDELNSYFPYSLLKTCIEDYNPAEKRGMVNAGVDIGRTKDSSCMVCSTEIDGTFYLKHKEEMKNERFGVQKAKIKDNYFKYDVNKILIDKGSIGYQLAEELEEELSNCDGVFTNNVDFFAEMVTFTKKLMEDGKLKFNDDRHLLNSFHRVKKVILPSNKIVFRIERDKDGHGDDAVAFMLSLIAFKMTVQPSITFF
;
A
#
# COMPACT_ATOMS: atom_id res chain seq x y z
N MET A 1 -1.67 -25.84 30.78
CA MET A 1 -2.17 -24.71 29.97
C MET A 1 -1.78 -23.30 30.53
N GLY A 2 -0.66 -23.19 31.23
CA GLY A 2 -0.13 -21.92 31.72
C GLY A 2 0.64 -21.06 30.68
N ILE A 3 0.65 -21.44 29.40
CA ILE A 3 1.53 -20.93 28.37
C ILE A 3 0.85 -19.84 27.48
N LEU A 4 -0.47 -19.71 27.54
CA LEU A 4 -1.21 -18.78 26.70
C LEU A 4 -1.63 -17.52 27.49
N TYR A 5 -1.34 -16.36 26.93
CA TYR A 5 -1.84 -15.09 27.43
C TYR A 5 -3.37 -14.97 27.30
N PRO A 6 -4.03 -14.13 28.12
CA PRO A 6 -5.49 -13.95 28.06
C PRO A 6 -6.00 -13.64 26.64
N TYR A 7 -5.39 -12.72 25.92
CA TYR A 7 -5.79 -12.39 24.55
C TYR A 7 -5.60 -13.55 23.55
N GLN A 8 -4.59 -14.41 23.76
CA GLN A 8 -4.42 -15.60 22.93
C GLN A 8 -5.54 -16.63 23.17
N LYS A 9 -6.02 -16.77 24.43
CA LYS A 9 -7.18 -17.60 24.74
C LYS A 9 -8.46 -17.07 24.10
N GLU A 10 -8.64 -15.73 24.09
CA GLU A 10 -9.74 -15.06 23.39
C GLU A 10 -9.73 -15.39 21.90
N ILE A 11 -8.57 -15.27 21.21
CA ILE A 11 -8.42 -15.62 19.79
C ILE A 11 -8.89 -17.05 19.51
N ILE A 12 -8.48 -17.99 20.33
CA ILE A 12 -8.80 -19.42 20.16
C ILE A 12 -10.30 -19.68 20.31
N GLN A 13 -10.98 -18.90 21.14
CA GLN A 13 -12.41 -19.05 21.42
C GLN A 13 -13.32 -18.36 20.39
N ARG A 14 -12.82 -17.41 19.61
CA ARG A 14 -13.62 -16.69 18.60
C ARG A 14 -14.11 -17.63 17.51
N THR A 15 -15.38 -17.45 17.11
CA THR A 15 -16.08 -18.28 16.12
C THR A 15 -16.53 -17.53 14.89
N ASN A 16 -16.11 -16.27 14.72
CA ASN A 16 -16.48 -15.45 13.59
C ASN A 16 -16.11 -16.14 12.27
N ARG A 17 -17.01 -16.04 11.29
CA ARG A 17 -16.77 -16.56 9.93
C ARG A 17 -15.78 -15.71 9.16
N PHE A 18 -15.87 -14.39 9.30
CA PHE A 18 -14.96 -13.43 8.71
C PHE A 18 -14.34 -12.61 9.85
N GLU A 19 -13.03 -12.73 10.00
CA GLU A 19 -12.29 -12.09 11.08
C GLU A 19 -11.08 -11.36 10.52
N ILE A 20 -10.86 -10.10 10.93
CA ILE A 20 -9.66 -9.35 10.62
C ILE A 20 -8.98 -8.87 11.90
N ASN A 21 -7.70 -9.17 12.03
CA ASN A 21 -6.90 -8.86 13.22
C ASN A 21 -5.76 -7.92 12.89
N VAL A 22 -5.78 -6.74 13.48
CA VAL A 22 -4.67 -5.78 13.49
C VAL A 22 -3.92 -5.98 14.81
N LYS A 23 -2.66 -6.35 14.72
CA LYS A 23 -1.90 -6.76 15.92
C LYS A 23 -0.50 -6.14 15.95
N ALA A 24 0.03 -5.93 17.15
CA ALA A 24 1.43 -5.59 17.31
C ALA A 24 2.36 -6.73 16.86
N ARG A 25 3.57 -6.38 16.48
CA ARG A 25 4.58 -7.35 16.06
C ARG A 25 5.00 -8.23 17.23
N GLN A 26 5.24 -9.53 16.94
CA GLN A 26 5.82 -10.54 17.84
C GLN A 26 5.06 -10.83 19.15
N ILE A 27 3.80 -10.47 19.29
CA ILE A 27 2.98 -10.77 20.47
C ILE A 27 2.38 -12.18 20.46
N GLY A 28 2.86 -13.08 19.59
CA GLY A 28 2.50 -14.51 19.60
C GLY A 28 1.15 -14.84 18.96
N TYR A 29 0.64 -14.02 18.04
CA TYR A 29 -0.61 -14.26 17.31
C TYR A 29 -0.53 -15.51 16.43
N SER A 30 0.53 -15.68 15.63
CA SER A 30 0.72 -16.89 14.79
C SER A 30 0.77 -18.16 15.62
N PHE A 31 1.30 -18.11 16.85
CA PHE A 31 1.27 -19.23 17.80
C PHE A 31 -0.16 -19.56 18.23
N ALA A 32 -0.96 -18.56 18.60
CA ALA A 32 -2.36 -18.76 18.99
C ALA A 32 -3.21 -19.28 17.83
N PHE A 33 -3.00 -18.75 16.61
CA PHE A 33 -3.69 -19.24 15.42
C PHE A 33 -3.27 -20.66 15.04
N ALA A 34 -2.00 -21.02 15.15
CA ALA A 34 -1.55 -22.39 14.95
C ALA A 34 -2.32 -23.38 15.84
N TYR A 35 -2.52 -23.03 17.12
CA TYR A 35 -3.34 -23.82 18.04
C TYR A 35 -4.82 -23.84 17.62
N LYS A 36 -5.41 -22.69 17.30
CA LYS A 36 -6.81 -22.57 16.85
C LYS A 36 -7.08 -23.45 15.63
N MET A 37 -6.20 -23.41 14.63
CA MET A 37 -6.32 -24.19 13.40
C MET A 37 -6.16 -25.71 13.71
N LEU A 38 -5.20 -26.08 14.55
CA LEU A 38 -5.04 -27.46 14.97
C LEU A 38 -6.28 -27.97 15.72
N LYS A 39 -6.79 -27.19 16.66
CA LYS A 39 -8.03 -27.53 17.40
C LYS A 39 -9.19 -27.76 16.43
N ARG A 40 -9.41 -26.86 15.47
CA ARG A 40 -10.48 -27.00 14.46
C ARG A 40 -10.29 -28.22 13.58
N CYS A 41 -9.06 -28.52 13.18
CA CYS A 41 -8.74 -29.69 12.36
C CYS A 41 -9.07 -31.00 13.09
N ILE A 42 -8.67 -31.12 14.34
CA ILE A 42 -8.81 -32.38 15.12
C ILE A 42 -10.22 -32.54 15.68
N PHE A 43 -10.75 -31.54 16.37
CA PHE A 43 -12.00 -31.65 17.13
C PHE A 43 -13.25 -31.23 16.35
N GLU A 44 -13.09 -30.34 15.37
CA GLU A 44 -14.21 -29.83 14.57
C GLU A 44 -14.25 -30.47 13.16
N ASN A 45 -13.31 -31.38 12.86
CA ASN A 45 -13.21 -32.10 11.59
C ASN A 45 -13.18 -31.13 10.37
N ARG A 46 -12.33 -30.09 10.42
CA ARG A 46 -12.25 -29.03 9.41
C ARG A 46 -10.86 -29.00 8.80
N ASP A 47 -10.78 -29.04 7.47
CA ASP A 47 -9.53 -28.79 6.76
C ASP A 47 -9.10 -27.32 6.96
N GLN A 48 -7.80 -27.10 7.12
CA GLN A 48 -7.22 -25.78 7.42
C GLN A 48 -6.16 -25.42 6.41
N LEU A 49 -6.25 -24.25 5.81
CA LEU A 49 -5.19 -23.63 5.01
C LEU A 49 -4.62 -22.45 5.76
N ILE A 50 -3.30 -22.41 5.88
CA ILE A 50 -2.57 -21.26 6.41
C ILE A 50 -1.71 -20.70 5.29
N VAL A 51 -1.95 -19.47 4.92
CA VAL A 51 -1.15 -18.74 3.92
C VAL A 51 -0.29 -17.72 4.66
N SER A 52 1.00 -17.70 4.42
CA SER A 52 1.95 -16.75 5.00
C SER A 52 2.86 -16.18 3.92
N ASN A 53 3.33 -14.96 4.11
CA ASN A 53 4.06 -14.17 3.11
C ASN A 53 5.30 -14.87 2.50
N SER A 54 5.90 -15.83 3.19
CA SER A 54 7.06 -16.57 2.69
C SER A 54 7.07 -18.03 3.16
N LEU A 55 7.80 -18.87 2.42
CA LEU A 55 8.03 -20.27 2.81
C LEU A 55 8.68 -20.39 4.21
N ARG A 56 9.53 -19.44 4.59
CA ARG A 56 10.16 -19.41 5.93
C ARG A 56 9.13 -19.18 7.03
N GLN A 57 8.18 -18.29 6.83
CA GLN A 57 7.10 -18.03 7.78
C GLN A 57 6.13 -19.23 7.84
N THR A 58 5.80 -19.81 6.69
CA THR A 58 5.02 -21.03 6.58
C THR A 58 5.60 -22.17 7.45
N LYS A 59 6.91 -22.41 7.34
CA LYS A 59 7.61 -23.42 8.16
C LYS A 59 7.57 -23.09 9.66
N ARG A 60 7.63 -21.81 10.02
CA ARG A 60 7.54 -21.39 11.44
C ARG A 60 6.16 -21.70 12.04
N VAL A 61 5.09 -21.44 11.30
CA VAL A 61 3.73 -21.78 11.76
C VAL A 61 3.58 -23.30 11.88
N MET A 62 4.09 -24.07 10.92
CA MET A 62 4.06 -25.53 10.98
C MET A 62 4.84 -26.07 12.19
N PHE A 63 5.96 -25.47 12.53
CA PHE A 63 6.72 -25.81 13.75
C PHE A 63 5.90 -25.62 15.03
N PHE A 64 5.11 -24.56 15.14
CA PHE A 64 4.19 -24.38 16.28
C PHE A 64 3.12 -25.49 16.32
N ILE A 65 2.58 -25.88 15.17
CA ILE A 65 1.63 -27.00 15.06
C ILE A 65 2.27 -28.29 15.54
N GLU A 66 3.51 -28.59 15.16
CA GLU A 66 4.26 -29.77 15.60
C GLU A 66 4.47 -29.80 17.13
N GLN A 67 4.77 -28.65 17.72
CA GLN A 67 4.88 -28.54 19.18
C GLN A 67 3.57 -28.91 19.88
N PHE A 68 2.42 -28.43 19.37
CA PHE A 68 1.12 -28.78 19.92
C PHE A 68 0.76 -30.25 19.70
N ILE A 69 1.04 -30.83 18.53
CA ILE A 69 0.84 -32.26 18.25
C ILE A 69 1.65 -33.07 19.22
N THR A 70 2.90 -32.71 19.47
CA THR A 70 3.78 -33.41 20.43
C THR A 70 3.24 -33.31 21.84
N ALA A 71 2.68 -32.18 22.24
CA ALA A 71 2.03 -32.02 23.54
C ALA A 71 0.77 -32.89 23.67
N PHE A 72 -0.06 -32.96 22.64
CA PHE A 72 -1.27 -33.80 22.63
C PHE A 72 -0.95 -35.30 22.67
N LYS A 73 0.09 -35.76 21.98
CA LYS A 73 0.55 -37.16 22.02
C LYS A 73 0.97 -37.63 23.43
N LYS A 74 1.34 -36.69 24.32
CA LYS A 74 1.64 -36.99 25.72
C LYS A 74 0.39 -37.20 26.58
N LEU A 75 -0.82 -36.99 26.02
CA LEU A 75 -2.10 -37.14 26.67
C LEU A 75 -2.99 -38.19 25.95
N PRO A 76 -2.53 -39.44 25.79
CA PRO A 76 -3.19 -40.44 24.94
C PRO A 76 -4.60 -40.83 25.40
N SER A 77 -4.94 -40.59 26.66
CA SER A 77 -6.30 -40.82 27.19
C SER A 77 -7.34 -39.83 26.68
N LEU A 78 -6.89 -38.71 26.03
CA LEU A 78 -7.78 -37.67 25.54
C LEU A 78 -7.99 -37.71 24.02
N ILE A 79 -7.00 -38.21 23.25
CA ILE A 79 -7.04 -38.16 21.79
C ILE A 79 -6.19 -39.28 21.19
N ASP A 80 -6.80 -40.15 20.34
CA ASP A 80 -6.06 -41.04 19.45
C ASP A 80 -5.61 -40.27 18.20
N LEU A 81 -4.52 -39.53 18.32
CA LEU A 81 -4.00 -38.64 17.27
C LEU A 81 -2.89 -39.34 16.47
N LYS A 82 -3.21 -39.77 15.25
CA LYS A 82 -2.24 -40.35 14.30
C LYS A 82 -2.10 -39.47 13.08
N LEU A 83 -0.85 -39.25 12.65
CA LEU A 83 -0.54 -38.56 11.38
C LEU A 83 -0.49 -39.58 10.24
N ILE A 84 -1.25 -39.32 9.17
CA ILE A 84 -1.23 -40.08 7.91
C ILE A 84 -0.22 -39.47 6.96
N VAL A 85 -0.16 -38.10 6.90
CA VAL A 85 0.85 -37.35 6.17
C VAL A 85 1.56 -36.45 7.17
N ASP A 86 2.88 -36.43 7.10
CA ASP A 86 3.76 -35.61 7.94
C ASP A 86 4.89 -35.03 7.13
N THR A 87 4.63 -33.85 6.53
CA THR A 87 5.60 -33.11 5.75
C THR A 87 5.86 -31.73 6.36
N GLN A 88 6.79 -30.95 5.79
CA GLN A 88 7.07 -29.60 6.23
C GLN A 88 5.94 -28.61 5.97
N THR A 89 5.00 -28.96 5.09
CA THR A 89 3.91 -28.05 4.66
C THR A 89 2.52 -28.68 4.82
N GLU A 90 2.40 -29.96 5.13
CA GLU A 90 1.14 -30.65 5.35
C GLU A 90 1.20 -31.61 6.53
N LYS A 91 0.20 -31.53 7.39
CA LYS A 91 -0.10 -32.54 8.43
C LYS A 91 -1.51 -33.04 8.20
N ARG A 92 -1.65 -34.35 7.86
CA ARG A 92 -2.95 -35.01 7.71
C ARG A 92 -3.15 -36.03 8.82
N PHE A 93 -4.32 -35.97 9.43
CA PHE A 93 -4.67 -36.78 10.60
C PHE A 93 -5.54 -37.98 10.25
N ASN A 94 -5.68 -38.94 11.20
CA ASN A 94 -6.50 -40.13 11.05
C ASN A 94 -8.01 -39.86 10.88
N ASN A 95 -8.51 -38.65 11.19
CA ASN A 95 -9.85 -38.21 10.82
C ASN A 95 -9.95 -37.72 9.34
N ASN A 96 -8.93 -37.97 8.55
CA ASN A 96 -8.81 -37.55 7.14
C ASN A 96 -8.81 -36.04 6.90
N LYS A 97 -8.56 -35.24 7.96
CA LYS A 97 -8.43 -33.78 7.88
C LYS A 97 -6.98 -33.35 7.86
N ALA A 98 -6.72 -32.24 7.20
CA ALA A 98 -5.38 -31.72 6.98
C ALA A 98 -5.23 -30.26 7.43
N ILE A 99 -4.00 -29.93 7.85
CA ILE A 99 -3.51 -28.56 7.93
C ILE A 99 -2.45 -28.41 6.85
N VAL A 100 -2.67 -27.47 5.94
CA VAL A 100 -1.76 -27.17 4.83
C VAL A 100 -1.26 -25.73 5.02
N CYS A 101 0.05 -25.53 4.90
CA CYS A 101 0.69 -24.22 4.97
C CYS A 101 1.35 -23.89 3.63
N LEU A 102 0.95 -22.81 2.98
CA LEU A 102 1.42 -22.42 1.65
C LEU A 102 1.89 -20.96 1.60
N PRO A 103 2.80 -20.62 0.70
CA PRO A 103 3.07 -19.22 0.34
C PRO A 103 1.85 -18.62 -0.41
N PRO A 104 1.75 -17.27 -0.53
CA PRO A 104 0.61 -16.59 -1.12
C PRO A 104 0.62 -16.66 -2.65
N ASN A 105 0.42 -17.85 -3.19
CA ASN A 105 0.29 -18.10 -4.63
C ASN A 105 -1.18 -18.39 -4.97
N PRO A 106 -1.86 -17.51 -5.74
CA PRO A 106 -3.27 -17.67 -6.08
C PRO A 106 -3.63 -19.01 -6.72
N ASP A 107 -2.75 -19.56 -7.57
CA ASP A 107 -3.03 -20.81 -8.31
C ASP A 107 -3.03 -22.04 -7.39
N THR A 108 -2.15 -22.07 -6.39
CA THR A 108 -2.10 -23.17 -5.42
C THR A 108 -3.26 -23.12 -4.43
N ILE A 109 -3.73 -21.92 -4.09
CA ILE A 109 -4.82 -21.69 -3.13
C ILE A 109 -6.18 -22.14 -3.69
N ARG A 110 -6.43 -21.92 -4.99
CA ARG A 110 -7.71 -22.21 -5.66
C ARG A 110 -8.18 -23.67 -5.54
N SER A 111 -7.27 -24.60 -5.34
CA SER A 111 -7.58 -26.02 -5.22
C SER A 111 -8.06 -26.45 -3.83
N PHE A 112 -7.95 -25.57 -2.85
CA PHE A 112 -8.23 -25.87 -1.44
C PHE A 112 -9.70 -25.57 -1.07
N SER A 113 -10.26 -26.35 -0.14
CA SER A 113 -11.58 -26.10 0.48
C SER A 113 -11.49 -26.34 1.98
N GLY A 114 -11.72 -25.31 2.78
CA GLY A 114 -11.58 -25.38 4.25
C GLY A 114 -11.57 -24.00 4.88
N ASP A 115 -11.24 -23.95 6.17
CA ASP A 115 -10.97 -22.69 6.84
C ASP A 115 -9.63 -22.11 6.38
N ILE A 116 -9.53 -20.80 6.30
CA ILE A 116 -8.35 -20.13 5.77
C ILE A 116 -7.87 -19.07 6.77
N LEU A 117 -6.57 -19.11 7.05
CA LEU A 117 -5.83 -18.05 7.73
C LEU A 117 -4.87 -17.39 6.75
N LEU A 118 -5.02 -16.09 6.55
CA LEU A 118 -4.08 -15.23 5.83
C LEU A 118 -3.21 -14.50 6.87
N ASP A 119 -2.00 -15.01 7.11
CA ASP A 119 -1.08 -14.48 8.12
C ASP A 119 -0.11 -13.49 7.49
N GLU A 120 0.08 -12.33 8.11
CA GLU A 120 0.85 -11.18 7.61
C GLU A 120 0.34 -10.67 6.25
N PHE A 121 -0.99 -10.57 6.10
CA PHE A 121 -1.66 -10.29 4.84
C PHE A 121 -1.32 -8.91 4.25
N ALA A 122 -1.07 -7.89 5.08
CA ALA A 122 -0.67 -6.55 4.61
C ALA A 122 0.64 -6.57 3.80
N LEU A 123 1.46 -7.63 3.94
CA LEU A 123 2.75 -7.79 3.26
C LEU A 123 2.66 -8.52 1.91
N TYR A 124 1.45 -8.91 1.46
CA TYR A 124 1.32 -9.65 0.21
C TYR A 124 1.42 -8.72 -1.00
N ASN A 125 2.27 -9.07 -1.96
CA ASN A 125 2.43 -8.29 -3.20
C ASN A 125 1.20 -8.35 -4.12
N GLU A 126 0.40 -9.43 -4.07
CA GLU A 126 -0.78 -9.63 -4.90
C GLU A 126 -2.00 -9.93 -4.01
N ASP A 127 -2.20 -9.12 -2.98
CA ASP A 127 -3.21 -9.31 -1.94
C ASP A 127 -4.64 -9.47 -2.51
N HIS A 128 -5.05 -8.65 -3.48
CA HIS A 128 -6.34 -8.77 -4.16
C HIS A 128 -6.49 -10.12 -4.87
N LYS A 129 -5.47 -10.58 -5.62
CA LYS A 129 -5.55 -11.86 -6.34
C LYS A 129 -5.59 -13.05 -5.40
N VAL A 130 -4.80 -12.99 -4.30
CA VAL A 130 -4.81 -14.01 -3.25
C VAL A 130 -6.18 -14.06 -2.59
N TYR A 131 -6.75 -12.91 -2.24
CA TYR A 131 -8.07 -12.82 -1.63
C TYR A 131 -9.17 -13.36 -2.56
N GLU A 132 -9.14 -13.00 -3.83
CA GLU A 132 -10.08 -13.52 -4.84
C GLU A 132 -9.94 -15.05 -5.01
N ALA A 133 -8.73 -15.60 -4.92
CA ALA A 133 -8.50 -17.04 -4.98
C ALA A 133 -9.02 -17.78 -3.73
N VAL A 134 -9.02 -17.12 -2.57
CA VAL A 134 -9.49 -17.65 -1.29
C VAL A 134 -11.02 -17.73 -1.24
N MET A 135 -11.74 -16.74 -1.75
CA MET A 135 -13.18 -16.61 -1.55
C MET A 135 -14.00 -17.80 -2.06
N PRO A 136 -13.73 -18.41 -3.24
CA PRO A 136 -14.43 -19.63 -3.66
C PRO A 136 -14.23 -20.82 -2.73
N SER A 137 -13.06 -20.91 -2.07
CA SER A 137 -12.72 -22.03 -1.16
C SER A 137 -13.65 -22.13 0.05
N ILE A 138 -14.24 -21.01 0.47
CA ILE A 138 -15.14 -20.93 1.63
C ILE A 138 -16.64 -20.89 1.26
N THR A 139 -16.97 -20.84 -0.04
CA THR A 139 -18.39 -20.78 -0.48
C THR A 139 -19.08 -22.12 -0.35
N ARG A 140 -18.33 -23.21 -0.42
CA ARG A 140 -18.87 -24.56 -0.29
C ARG A 140 -19.37 -24.80 1.13
N LYS A 141 -20.66 -25.07 1.27
CA LYS A 141 -21.23 -25.49 2.56
C LYS A 141 -20.78 -26.89 2.89
N ARG A 142 -20.46 -27.13 4.15
CA ARG A 142 -20.21 -28.48 4.67
C ARG A 142 -21.52 -29.26 4.76
N LYS A 143 -21.43 -30.61 4.82
CA LYS A 143 -22.59 -31.48 4.99
C LYS A 143 -23.31 -31.27 6.33
N ASP A 144 -22.58 -30.79 7.34
CA ASP A 144 -23.11 -30.48 8.68
C ASP A 144 -23.72 -29.05 8.75
N GLY A 145 -23.78 -28.33 7.65
CA GLY A 145 -24.33 -26.97 7.57
C GLY A 145 -23.40 -25.86 8.09
N VAL A 146 -22.24 -26.20 8.64
CA VAL A 146 -21.28 -25.20 9.15
C VAL A 146 -20.50 -24.58 7.99
N ASN A 147 -20.39 -23.25 7.94
CA ASN A 147 -19.64 -22.55 6.93
C ASN A 147 -18.13 -22.55 7.26
N TYR A 148 -17.30 -22.58 6.23
CA TYR A 148 -15.88 -22.29 6.36
C TYR A 148 -15.64 -20.81 6.68
N SER A 149 -14.52 -20.50 7.31
CA SER A 149 -14.14 -19.16 7.77
C SER A 149 -12.89 -18.64 7.10
N VAL A 150 -12.80 -17.31 6.98
CA VAL A 150 -11.57 -16.60 6.63
C VAL A 150 -11.15 -15.73 7.79
N ILE A 151 -9.91 -15.90 8.20
CA ILE A 151 -9.25 -15.11 9.24
C ILE A 151 -8.08 -14.39 8.57
N ILE A 152 -8.06 -13.08 8.69
CA ILE A 152 -6.97 -12.23 8.21
C ILE A 152 -6.22 -11.70 9.42
N ASN A 153 -4.88 -11.73 9.39
CA ASN A 153 -4.04 -11.29 10.49
C ASN A 153 -2.80 -10.59 9.96
N SER A 154 -2.50 -9.38 10.45
CA SER A 154 -1.28 -8.65 10.10
C SER A 154 -0.94 -7.55 11.10
N THR A 155 0.32 -7.09 11.08
CA THR A 155 0.67 -5.71 11.42
C THR A 155 0.20 -4.79 10.32
N PRO A 156 -0.12 -3.50 10.58
CA PRO A 156 -0.39 -2.53 9.53
C PRO A 156 0.83 -2.31 8.63
N LEU A 157 0.57 -1.98 7.38
CA LEU A 157 1.58 -1.54 6.41
C LEU A 157 0.96 -0.48 5.50
N GLY A 158 1.00 0.78 5.91
CA GLY A 158 0.35 1.87 5.16
C GLY A 158 -1.16 1.69 4.98
N LEU A 159 -1.76 2.46 4.07
CA LEU A 159 -3.20 2.47 3.78
C LEU A 159 -3.57 1.88 2.41
N GLU A 160 -2.58 1.57 1.54
CA GLU A 160 -2.79 1.23 0.13
C GLU A 160 -2.86 -0.27 -0.15
N ASN A 161 -3.28 -1.07 0.80
CA ASN A 161 -3.42 -2.51 0.62
C ASN A 161 -4.80 -2.98 1.04
N LEU A 162 -5.17 -4.17 0.58
CA LEU A 162 -6.49 -4.74 0.85
C LEU A 162 -6.72 -5.00 2.34
N PHE A 163 -5.67 -5.25 3.13
CA PHE A 163 -5.78 -5.39 4.58
C PHE A 163 -6.32 -4.12 5.24
N ALA A 164 -5.76 -2.96 4.86
CA ALA A 164 -6.22 -1.66 5.34
C ALA A 164 -7.66 -1.36 4.87
N GLU A 165 -7.98 -1.64 3.59
CA GLU A 165 -9.34 -1.45 3.04
C GLU A 165 -10.39 -2.26 3.83
N ILE A 166 -10.14 -3.55 4.04
CA ILE A 166 -11.06 -4.43 4.79
C ILE A 166 -11.19 -3.96 6.24
N TYR A 167 -10.08 -3.59 6.89
CA TYR A 167 -10.12 -3.14 8.27
C TYR A 167 -10.89 -1.83 8.42
N GLN A 168 -10.61 -0.81 7.61
CA GLN A 168 -11.32 0.46 7.65
C GLN A 168 -12.82 0.30 7.36
N GLU A 169 -13.18 -0.54 6.38
CA GLU A 169 -14.57 -0.83 6.07
C GLU A 169 -15.27 -1.53 7.25
N SER A 170 -14.56 -2.43 7.96
CA SER A 170 -15.10 -3.14 9.11
C SER A 170 -15.37 -2.27 10.34
N LEU A 171 -14.75 -1.09 10.42
CA LEU A 171 -14.97 -0.12 11.52
C LEU A 171 -16.26 0.71 11.33
N LYS A 172 -16.78 0.77 10.10
CA LYS A 172 -18.03 1.49 9.82
C LYS A 172 -19.23 0.75 10.41
N PRO A 173 -20.34 1.46 10.74
CA PRO A 173 -21.62 0.83 11.00
C PRO A 173 -22.01 -0.14 9.88
N PHE A 174 -22.66 -1.26 10.23
CA PHE A 174 -22.95 -2.34 9.26
C PHE A 174 -23.73 -1.84 8.03
N GLU A 175 -24.65 -0.91 8.24
CA GLU A 175 -25.53 -0.32 7.21
C GLU A 175 -24.73 0.55 6.21
N GLU A 176 -23.64 1.16 6.66
CA GLU A 176 -22.78 2.03 5.84
C GLU A 176 -21.70 1.28 5.07
N ARG A 177 -21.49 0.01 5.40
CA ARG A 177 -20.46 -0.82 4.75
C ARG A 177 -20.86 -1.12 3.31
N LYS A 178 -20.01 -0.75 2.36
CA LYS A 178 -20.21 -1.00 0.93
C LYS A 178 -19.68 -2.35 0.50
N LYS A 179 -18.51 -2.73 1.03
CA LYS A 179 -17.81 -3.99 0.76
C LYS A 179 -17.47 -4.68 2.08
N TYR A 180 -17.06 -5.93 2.05
CA TYR A 180 -16.54 -6.70 3.21
C TYR A 180 -17.44 -6.63 4.45
N LYS A 181 -18.75 -6.52 4.27
CA LYS A 181 -19.74 -6.20 5.32
C LYS A 181 -19.64 -7.10 6.55
N ASN A 182 -19.34 -8.39 6.35
CA ASN A 182 -19.41 -9.41 7.40
C ASN A 182 -18.12 -9.54 8.24
N TYR A 183 -17.09 -8.75 7.96
CA TYR A 183 -15.87 -8.82 8.77
C TYR A 183 -16.06 -8.21 10.14
N VAL A 184 -15.61 -8.98 11.16
CA VAL A 184 -15.47 -8.53 12.54
C VAL A 184 -14.00 -8.19 12.76
N SER A 185 -13.72 -6.96 13.16
CA SER A 185 -12.37 -6.47 13.38
C SER A 185 -11.95 -6.55 14.85
N TYR A 186 -10.68 -6.87 15.06
CA TYR A 186 -10.01 -6.85 16.35
C TYR A 186 -8.70 -6.10 16.19
N LYS A 187 -8.34 -5.32 17.19
CA LYS A 187 -7.04 -4.64 17.29
C LYS A 187 -6.42 -4.95 18.64
N ILE A 188 -5.10 -5.13 18.68
CA ILE A 188 -4.32 -5.22 19.92
C ILE A 188 -2.94 -4.63 19.67
N ASP A 189 -2.64 -3.52 20.31
CA ASP A 189 -1.33 -2.92 20.33
C ASP A 189 -0.43 -3.52 21.42
N ILE A 190 0.82 -3.07 21.48
CA ILE A 190 1.80 -3.61 22.43
C ILE A 190 1.40 -3.32 23.88
N TYR A 191 0.83 -2.15 24.17
CA TYR A 191 0.45 -1.78 25.53
C TYR A 191 -0.75 -2.59 26.01
N GLU A 192 -1.74 -2.80 25.16
CA GLU A 192 -2.86 -3.69 25.46
C GLU A 192 -2.40 -5.13 25.68
N ALA A 193 -1.46 -5.62 24.87
CA ALA A 193 -0.86 -6.95 25.06
C ALA A 193 -0.12 -7.05 26.40
N MET A 194 0.62 -6.00 26.79
CA MET A 194 1.31 -5.93 28.10
C MET A 194 0.32 -5.92 29.27
N GLN A 195 -0.76 -5.16 29.19
CA GLN A 195 -1.82 -5.17 30.19
C GLN A 195 -2.45 -6.56 30.33
N LYS A 196 -2.48 -7.34 29.25
CA LYS A 196 -2.96 -8.74 29.23
C LYS A 196 -1.84 -9.76 29.52
N GLY A 197 -0.72 -9.32 30.10
CA GLY A 197 0.36 -10.15 30.65
C GLY A 197 1.53 -10.44 29.72
N PHE A 198 1.58 -9.87 28.49
CA PHE A 198 2.77 -9.95 27.64
C PHE A 198 3.94 -9.17 28.28
N GLN A 199 5.13 -9.74 28.24
CA GLN A 199 6.31 -9.11 28.82
C GLN A 199 7.31 -8.74 27.74
N CYS A 200 7.71 -7.48 27.70
CA CYS A 200 8.79 -6.96 26.84
C CYS A 200 9.37 -5.69 27.47
N ASP A 201 10.59 -5.35 27.11
CA ASP A 201 11.17 -4.03 27.39
C ASP A 201 10.74 -3.05 26.30
N ILE A 202 9.76 -2.23 26.61
CA ILE A 202 9.21 -1.26 25.66
C ILE A 202 10.18 -0.13 25.35
N GLN A 203 11.07 0.19 26.30
CA GLN A 203 12.06 1.24 26.10
C GLN A 203 13.15 0.78 25.16
N GLU A 204 13.68 -0.43 25.35
CA GLU A 204 14.64 -1.05 24.43
C GLU A 204 14.10 -1.11 22.99
N ILE A 205 12.81 -1.47 22.82
CA ILE A 205 12.16 -1.48 21.51
C ILE A 205 12.14 -0.07 20.91
N LYS A 206 11.74 0.95 21.66
CA LYS A 206 11.70 2.34 21.19
C LYS A 206 13.07 2.88 20.81
N ASP A 207 14.08 2.56 21.59
CA ASP A 207 15.45 3.01 21.36
C ASP A 207 16.11 2.31 20.15
N SER A 208 15.56 1.16 19.73
CA SER A 208 16.09 0.37 18.61
C SER A 208 15.51 0.73 17.24
N MET A 209 14.51 1.63 17.16
CA MET A 209 13.85 1.99 15.90
C MET A 209 13.35 3.43 15.91
N ASP A 210 13.02 3.96 14.72
CA ASP A 210 12.38 5.27 14.61
C ASP A 210 10.93 5.28 15.14
N ALA A 211 10.44 6.47 15.47
CA ALA A 211 9.12 6.65 16.08
C ALA A 211 7.97 6.18 15.18
N GLU A 212 8.10 6.32 13.84
CA GLU A 212 7.05 5.91 12.90
C GLU A 212 6.98 4.39 12.79
N SER A 213 8.13 3.73 12.68
CA SER A 213 8.20 2.25 12.71
C SER A 213 7.61 1.70 14.02
N PHE A 214 7.87 2.35 15.15
CA PHE A 214 7.26 1.96 16.42
C PHE A 214 5.74 2.12 16.41
N ARG A 215 5.23 3.22 15.87
CA ARG A 215 3.79 3.46 15.75
C ARG A 215 3.12 2.39 14.87
N GLN A 216 3.73 2.07 13.72
CA GLN A 216 3.20 1.07 12.82
C GLN A 216 3.26 -0.35 13.41
N GLU A 217 4.45 -0.80 13.81
CA GLU A 217 4.70 -2.19 14.15
C GLU A 217 4.16 -2.58 15.55
N TYR A 218 4.12 -1.64 16.49
CA TYR A 218 3.76 -1.89 17.88
C TYR A 218 2.49 -1.20 18.35
N MET A 219 2.20 0.02 17.87
CA MET A 219 0.96 0.73 18.20
C MET A 219 -0.20 0.38 17.26
N CYS A 220 0.07 -0.42 16.23
CA CYS A 220 -0.92 -0.82 15.23
C CYS A 220 -1.57 0.40 14.56
N GLU A 221 -0.81 1.44 14.32
CA GLU A 221 -1.26 2.59 13.56
C GLU A 221 -1.03 2.34 12.08
N PHE A 222 -2.05 2.59 11.29
CA PHE A 222 -1.89 2.64 9.83
C PHE A 222 -1.22 3.98 9.53
N VAL A 223 0.10 3.99 9.68
CA VAL A 223 0.89 5.18 9.38
C VAL A 223 0.85 5.36 7.88
N ASP A 224 0.34 6.49 7.47
CA ASP A 224 0.40 6.92 6.10
C ASP A 224 1.89 7.20 5.83
N GLU A 225 2.60 6.13 5.44
CA GLU A 225 3.91 6.20 4.83
C GLU A 225 5.13 6.59 5.66
N LEU A 226 5.76 5.59 6.07
CA LEU A 226 7.12 5.66 6.61
C LEU A 226 8.15 6.32 5.67
N ASN A 227 7.86 6.47 4.36
CA ASN A 227 8.85 6.94 3.39
C ASN A 227 8.34 7.89 2.31
N SER A 228 7.04 8.16 2.16
CA SER A 228 6.59 9.12 1.16
C SER A 228 6.83 10.56 1.61
N TYR A 229 7.32 11.38 0.70
CA TYR A 229 7.49 12.80 0.99
C TYR A 229 6.18 13.59 0.94
N PHE A 230 5.17 13.06 0.22
CA PHE A 230 3.82 13.59 0.12
C PHE A 230 2.81 12.60 0.71
N PRO A 231 2.60 12.61 2.05
CA PRO A 231 1.65 11.72 2.70
C PRO A 231 0.20 11.98 2.25
N TYR A 232 -0.62 10.93 2.18
CA TYR A 232 -2.04 11.07 1.79
C TYR A 232 -2.80 12.02 2.69
N SER A 233 -2.44 12.09 3.97
CA SER A 233 -3.00 13.08 4.89
C SER A 233 -2.79 14.51 4.39
N LEU A 234 -1.61 14.84 3.87
CA LEU A 234 -1.31 16.14 3.24
C LEU A 234 -2.03 16.27 1.89
N LEU A 235 -1.95 15.26 1.03
CA LEU A 235 -2.58 15.28 -0.30
C LEU A 235 -4.09 15.50 -0.22
N LYS A 236 -4.77 14.89 0.75
CA LYS A 236 -6.21 15.08 0.99
C LYS A 236 -6.58 16.52 1.33
N THR A 237 -5.70 17.31 1.95
CA THR A 237 -5.95 18.73 2.23
C THR A 237 -5.93 19.61 0.97
N CYS A 238 -5.34 19.07 -0.10
CA CYS A 238 -5.27 19.75 -1.41
C CYS A 238 -6.50 19.47 -2.28
N ILE A 239 -7.32 18.47 -1.94
CA ILE A 239 -8.51 18.13 -2.72
C ILE A 239 -9.59 19.20 -2.50
N GLU A 240 -10.03 19.78 -3.61
CA GLU A 240 -11.12 20.74 -3.65
C GLU A 240 -11.97 20.47 -4.90
N ASP A 241 -13.29 20.43 -4.75
CA ASP A 241 -14.20 20.28 -5.89
C ASP A 241 -14.43 21.66 -6.54
N TYR A 242 -13.92 21.83 -7.75
CA TYR A 242 -14.09 23.03 -8.53
C TYR A 242 -14.18 22.72 -10.03
N ASN A 243 -14.76 23.66 -10.80
CA ASN A 243 -14.75 23.62 -12.23
C ASN A 243 -13.44 24.23 -12.77
N PRO A 244 -12.52 23.45 -13.36
CA PRO A 244 -11.24 23.97 -13.87
C PRO A 244 -11.40 25.06 -14.93
N ALA A 245 -12.49 25.06 -15.71
CA ALA A 245 -12.75 26.08 -16.73
C ALA A 245 -13.00 27.48 -16.14
N GLU A 246 -13.52 27.56 -14.91
CA GLU A 246 -13.80 28.82 -14.20
C GLU A 246 -12.57 29.42 -13.55
N LYS A 247 -11.51 28.62 -13.34
CA LYS A 247 -10.24 29.10 -12.79
C LYS A 247 -9.46 29.85 -13.86
N ARG A 248 -9.58 31.19 -13.85
CA ARG A 248 -8.94 32.09 -14.82
C ARG A 248 -7.75 32.82 -14.18
N GLY A 249 -6.58 32.62 -14.70
CA GLY A 249 -5.32 33.21 -14.26
C GLY A 249 -4.23 32.87 -15.26
N MET A 250 -3.00 33.29 -14.99
CA MET A 250 -1.84 32.87 -15.78
C MET A 250 -1.70 31.35 -15.74
N VAL A 251 -1.47 30.72 -16.89
CA VAL A 251 -1.35 29.27 -17.02
C VAL A 251 0.09 28.89 -17.35
N ASN A 252 0.69 28.01 -16.58
CA ASN A 252 1.94 27.37 -16.91
C ASN A 252 1.77 25.87 -17.02
N ALA A 253 2.66 25.21 -17.77
CA ALA A 253 2.56 23.79 -18.02
C ALA A 253 3.87 23.06 -17.68
N GLY A 254 3.73 21.78 -17.35
CA GLY A 254 4.83 20.85 -17.20
C GLY A 254 4.55 19.56 -17.98
N VAL A 255 5.58 18.99 -18.59
CA VAL A 255 5.49 17.77 -19.38
C VAL A 255 6.57 16.80 -18.92
N ASP A 256 6.13 15.60 -18.56
CA ASP A 256 7.01 14.43 -18.35
C ASP A 256 6.83 13.46 -19.50
N ILE A 257 7.94 13.09 -20.17
CA ILE A 257 7.91 12.29 -21.41
C ILE A 257 8.33 10.84 -21.12
N GLY A 258 7.38 9.92 -21.28
CA GLY A 258 7.60 8.46 -21.17
C GLY A 258 7.64 7.75 -22.53
N ARG A 259 8.14 6.52 -22.54
CA ARG A 259 8.18 5.64 -23.71
C ARG A 259 7.16 4.50 -23.58
N THR A 260 6.97 3.71 -24.62
CA THR A 260 6.06 2.58 -24.89
C THR A 260 5.53 1.73 -23.70
N LYS A 261 6.10 1.80 -22.51
CA LYS A 261 5.57 1.22 -21.26
C LYS A 261 5.27 2.28 -20.20
N ASP A 262 5.82 3.47 -20.37
CA ASP A 262 5.66 4.61 -19.48
C ASP A 262 4.71 5.61 -20.16
N SER A 263 3.77 6.18 -19.41
CA SER A 263 2.90 7.21 -19.95
C SER A 263 3.65 8.55 -20.01
N SER A 264 3.39 9.35 -21.01
CA SER A 264 3.71 10.77 -20.93
C SER A 264 2.56 11.51 -20.30
N CYS A 265 2.85 12.56 -19.56
CA CYS A 265 1.83 13.39 -18.95
C CYS A 265 2.12 14.88 -19.19
N MET A 266 1.08 15.65 -19.55
CA MET A 266 1.09 17.10 -19.53
C MET A 266 0.12 17.61 -18.48
N VAL A 267 0.59 18.51 -17.63
CA VAL A 267 -0.25 19.20 -16.65
C VAL A 267 -0.17 20.71 -16.88
N CYS A 268 -1.33 21.35 -16.95
CA CYS A 268 -1.48 22.80 -16.93
C CYS A 268 -1.96 23.24 -15.54
N SER A 269 -1.28 24.19 -14.95
CA SER A 269 -1.64 24.81 -13.68
C SER A 269 -1.96 26.30 -13.89
N THR A 270 -2.88 26.83 -13.08
CA THR A 270 -3.18 28.28 -13.06
C THR A 270 -2.99 28.82 -11.65
N GLU A 271 -2.50 30.05 -11.55
CA GLU A 271 -2.37 30.76 -10.27
C GLU A 271 -3.45 31.85 -10.17
N ILE A 272 -4.10 31.91 -9.01
CA ILE A 272 -5.10 32.92 -8.67
C ILE A 272 -4.86 33.34 -7.22
N ASP A 273 -4.54 34.60 -7.00
CA ASP A 273 -4.32 35.18 -5.65
C ASP A 273 -3.36 34.35 -4.76
N GLY A 274 -2.28 33.83 -5.36
CA GLY A 274 -1.27 33.03 -4.67
C GLY A 274 -1.65 31.59 -4.39
N THR A 275 -2.81 31.12 -4.92
CA THR A 275 -3.24 29.73 -4.88
C THR A 275 -3.14 29.10 -6.27
N PHE A 276 -2.57 27.92 -6.33
CA PHE A 276 -2.32 27.17 -7.56
C PHE A 276 -3.39 26.09 -7.73
N TYR A 277 -3.99 26.04 -8.92
CA TYR A 277 -5.04 25.07 -9.27
C TYR A 277 -4.60 24.22 -10.45
N LEU A 278 -4.86 22.92 -10.37
CA LEU A 278 -4.73 22.05 -11.55
C LEU A 278 -5.84 22.41 -12.55
N LYS A 279 -5.45 22.92 -13.72
CA LYS A 279 -6.38 23.37 -14.78
C LYS A 279 -6.69 22.29 -15.79
N HIS A 280 -5.69 21.49 -16.15
CA HIS A 280 -5.83 20.40 -17.12
C HIS A 280 -4.74 19.36 -16.90
N LYS A 281 -5.09 18.10 -17.13
CA LYS A 281 -4.16 16.97 -17.18
C LYS A 281 -4.45 16.13 -18.43
N GLU A 282 -3.43 15.84 -19.21
CA GLU A 282 -3.49 14.97 -20.39
C GLU A 282 -2.49 13.83 -20.23
N GLU A 283 -2.99 12.61 -20.09
CA GLU A 283 -2.18 11.39 -20.10
C GLU A 283 -2.08 10.83 -21.52
N MET A 284 -0.87 10.51 -21.97
CA MET A 284 -0.57 10.02 -23.33
C MET A 284 0.06 8.64 -23.20
N LYS A 285 -0.79 7.58 -23.16
CA LYS A 285 -0.36 6.18 -22.95
C LYS A 285 -0.12 5.49 -24.29
N ASN A 286 1.07 4.91 -24.47
CA ASN A 286 1.44 4.13 -25.68
C ASN A 286 1.33 4.90 -26.98
N GLU A 287 1.48 6.23 -26.96
CA GLU A 287 1.37 7.09 -28.12
C GLU A 287 2.73 7.34 -28.76
N ARG A 288 2.75 7.47 -30.08
CA ARG A 288 3.97 7.84 -30.83
C ARG A 288 4.34 9.31 -30.54
N PHE A 289 5.61 9.64 -30.54
CA PHE A 289 6.09 11.00 -30.29
C PHE A 289 5.42 12.09 -31.12
N GLY A 290 5.15 11.82 -32.41
CA GLY A 290 4.42 12.80 -33.25
C GLY A 290 3.00 13.08 -32.76
N VAL A 291 2.30 12.09 -32.19
CA VAL A 291 0.97 12.28 -31.60
C VAL A 291 1.07 13.04 -30.27
N GLN A 292 2.05 12.67 -29.42
CA GLN A 292 2.31 13.37 -28.19
C GLN A 292 2.63 14.84 -28.42
N LYS A 293 3.52 15.13 -29.41
CA LYS A 293 3.87 16.50 -29.85
C LYS A 293 2.64 17.31 -30.25
N ALA A 294 1.77 16.72 -31.08
CA ALA A 294 0.54 17.39 -31.52
C ALA A 294 -0.36 17.74 -30.33
N LYS A 295 -0.59 16.80 -29.41
CA LYS A 295 -1.41 17.02 -28.20
C LYS A 295 -0.82 18.08 -27.27
N ILE A 296 0.49 18.06 -27.05
CA ILE A 296 1.18 19.09 -26.25
C ILE A 296 0.98 20.47 -26.87
N LYS A 297 1.16 20.61 -28.18
CA LYS A 297 0.94 21.87 -28.92
C LYS A 297 -0.51 22.32 -28.86
N ASP A 298 -1.46 21.41 -29.08
CA ASP A 298 -2.89 21.72 -29.02
C ASP A 298 -3.28 22.24 -27.63
N ASN A 299 -2.81 21.61 -26.56
CA ASN A 299 -3.06 22.08 -25.20
C ASN A 299 -2.33 23.38 -24.86
N TYR A 300 -1.09 23.58 -25.39
CA TYR A 300 -0.34 24.83 -25.22
C TYR A 300 -1.13 26.03 -25.76
N PHE A 301 -1.66 25.94 -26.96
CA PHE A 301 -2.45 27.02 -27.57
C PHE A 301 -3.86 27.12 -26.96
N LYS A 302 -4.51 26.00 -26.68
CA LYS A 302 -5.88 25.95 -26.11
C LYS A 302 -5.96 26.63 -24.76
N TYR A 303 -4.95 26.45 -23.90
CA TYR A 303 -4.94 27.00 -22.54
C TYR A 303 -4.12 28.29 -22.42
N ASP A 304 -3.62 28.84 -23.53
CA ASP A 304 -2.80 30.05 -23.58
C ASP A 304 -1.64 29.97 -22.58
N VAL A 305 -0.82 28.90 -22.70
CA VAL A 305 0.25 28.60 -21.77
C VAL A 305 1.36 29.63 -21.87
N ASN A 306 1.63 30.34 -20.76
CA ASN A 306 2.65 31.39 -20.69
C ASN A 306 4.07 30.82 -20.65
N LYS A 307 4.28 29.71 -19.89
CA LYS A 307 5.57 29.00 -19.77
C LYS A 307 5.33 27.52 -19.73
N ILE A 308 6.12 26.74 -20.49
CA ILE A 308 6.10 25.27 -20.44
C ILE A 308 7.49 24.73 -20.14
N LEU A 309 7.59 23.81 -19.17
CA LEU A 309 8.79 23.06 -18.86
C LEU A 309 8.62 21.61 -19.27
N ILE A 310 9.60 21.05 -19.97
CA ILE A 310 9.58 19.68 -20.49
C ILE A 310 10.78 18.91 -19.96
N ASP A 311 10.54 17.70 -19.40
CA ASP A 311 11.65 16.84 -18.99
C ASP A 311 12.46 16.37 -20.21
N LYS A 312 13.74 16.72 -20.23
CA LYS A 312 14.76 16.29 -21.19
C LYS A 312 15.44 14.97 -20.78
N GLY A 313 14.83 14.13 -19.96
CA GLY A 313 15.34 12.80 -19.64
C GLY A 313 15.67 12.01 -20.91
N SER A 314 16.50 10.99 -20.81
CA SER A 314 17.15 10.28 -21.94
C SER A 314 16.21 9.88 -23.11
N ILE A 315 14.92 9.78 -22.87
CA ILE A 315 13.91 9.37 -23.85
C ILE A 315 13.19 10.56 -24.47
N GLY A 316 12.96 11.61 -23.71
CA GLY A 316 12.23 12.81 -24.14
C GLY A 316 13.09 13.86 -24.84
N TYR A 317 14.40 13.67 -24.92
CA TYR A 317 15.36 14.68 -25.38
C TYR A 317 15.00 15.26 -26.75
N GLN A 318 14.81 14.39 -27.75
CA GLN A 318 14.49 14.83 -29.11
C GLN A 318 13.15 15.58 -29.19
N LEU A 319 12.11 15.07 -28.51
CA LEU A 319 10.80 15.70 -28.53
C LEU A 319 10.82 17.05 -27.81
N ALA A 320 11.60 17.17 -26.73
CA ALA A 320 11.77 18.43 -26.03
C ALA A 320 12.49 19.48 -26.89
N GLU A 321 13.57 19.10 -27.60
CA GLU A 321 14.27 20.02 -28.53
C GLU A 321 13.35 20.53 -29.65
N GLU A 322 12.60 19.61 -30.27
CA GLU A 322 11.64 20.00 -31.32
C GLU A 322 10.56 20.96 -30.79
N LEU A 323 10.10 20.79 -29.54
CA LEU A 323 9.11 21.68 -28.95
C LEU A 323 9.69 23.00 -28.50
N GLU A 324 10.95 23.05 -28.06
CA GLU A 324 11.67 24.32 -27.78
C GLU A 324 11.85 25.18 -29.04
N GLU A 325 12.06 24.57 -30.23
CA GLU A 325 12.16 25.29 -31.49
C GLU A 325 10.80 25.81 -31.97
N GLU A 326 9.70 25.13 -31.65
CA GLU A 326 8.37 25.41 -32.20
C GLU A 326 7.49 26.26 -31.28
N LEU A 327 7.73 26.24 -29.95
CA LEU A 327 6.92 26.95 -28.97
C LEU A 327 7.72 28.07 -28.30
N SER A 328 7.12 29.25 -28.25
CA SER A 328 7.66 30.34 -27.45
C SER A 328 7.54 30.01 -25.95
N ASN A 329 8.54 30.39 -25.14
CA ASN A 329 8.58 30.16 -23.70
C ASN A 329 8.55 28.66 -23.31
N CYS A 330 9.14 27.80 -24.14
CA CYS A 330 9.34 26.37 -23.87
C CYS A 330 10.79 26.15 -23.47
N ASP A 331 11.03 25.58 -22.30
CA ASP A 331 12.36 25.19 -21.83
C ASP A 331 12.38 23.70 -21.46
N GLY A 332 13.39 22.99 -22.00
CA GLY A 332 13.71 21.65 -21.57
C GLY A 332 14.56 21.64 -20.30
N VAL A 333 14.19 20.82 -19.35
CA VAL A 333 14.86 20.69 -18.05
C VAL A 333 15.23 19.24 -17.77
N PHE A 334 16.22 19.02 -16.92
CA PHE A 334 16.65 17.67 -16.53
C PHE A 334 16.14 17.32 -15.14
N THR A 335 15.07 16.54 -15.06
CA THR A 335 14.52 16.09 -13.78
C THR A 335 15.42 15.07 -13.07
N ASN A 336 16.35 14.43 -13.76
CA ASN A 336 17.39 13.60 -13.19
C ASN A 336 18.50 14.39 -12.47
N ASN A 337 18.55 15.71 -12.59
CA ASN A 337 19.40 16.56 -11.76
C ASN A 337 18.86 16.57 -10.33
N VAL A 338 19.65 16.05 -9.40
CA VAL A 338 19.26 15.83 -8.01
C VAL A 338 18.85 17.13 -7.31
N ASP A 339 19.54 18.21 -7.57
CA ASP A 339 19.28 19.49 -6.88
C ASP A 339 18.03 20.18 -7.46
N PHE A 340 17.84 20.14 -8.79
CA PHE A 340 16.62 20.63 -9.43
C PHE A 340 15.38 19.83 -9.02
N PHE A 341 15.49 18.49 -9.00
CA PHE A 341 14.39 17.64 -8.55
C PHE A 341 14.04 17.90 -7.07
N ALA A 342 15.05 18.07 -6.22
CA ALA A 342 14.82 18.41 -4.81
C ALA A 342 14.15 19.79 -4.66
N GLU A 343 14.47 20.75 -5.50
CA GLU A 343 13.81 22.06 -5.52
C GLU A 343 12.33 21.94 -5.90
N MET A 344 12.00 21.21 -6.97
CA MET A 344 10.61 20.97 -7.40
C MET A 344 9.79 20.32 -6.28
N VAL A 345 10.33 19.24 -5.71
CA VAL A 345 9.67 18.46 -4.65
C VAL A 345 9.41 19.30 -3.40
N THR A 346 10.43 20.05 -2.93
CA THR A 346 10.31 20.87 -1.73
C THR A 346 9.40 22.09 -1.92
N PHE A 347 9.45 22.72 -3.09
CA PHE A 347 8.56 23.82 -3.45
C PHE A 347 7.10 23.37 -3.47
N THR A 348 6.81 22.26 -4.12
CA THR A 348 5.45 21.69 -4.18
C THR A 348 4.92 21.34 -2.82
N LYS A 349 5.74 20.69 -1.97
CA LYS A 349 5.32 20.35 -0.61
C LYS A 349 4.97 21.58 0.22
N LYS A 350 5.79 22.65 0.10
CA LYS A 350 5.50 23.90 0.77
C LYS A 350 4.17 24.51 0.34
N LEU A 351 3.84 24.48 -0.96
CA LEU A 351 2.53 24.94 -1.44
C LEU A 351 1.37 24.12 -0.85
N MET A 352 1.54 22.81 -0.72
CA MET A 352 0.54 21.94 -0.10
C MET A 352 0.36 22.25 1.41
N GLU A 353 1.47 22.37 2.14
CA GLU A 353 1.48 22.68 3.59
C GLU A 353 0.90 24.07 3.88
N ASP A 354 1.15 25.04 3.01
CA ASP A 354 0.59 26.40 3.08
C ASP A 354 -0.90 26.46 2.64
N GLY A 355 -1.50 25.33 2.20
CA GLY A 355 -2.87 25.27 1.68
C GLY A 355 -3.07 25.94 0.31
N LYS A 356 -1.98 26.24 -0.38
CA LYS A 356 -1.93 26.99 -1.65
C LYS A 356 -1.92 26.12 -2.91
N LEU A 357 -2.08 24.82 -2.80
CA LEU A 357 -2.20 23.92 -3.93
C LEU A 357 -3.53 23.19 -3.89
N LYS A 358 -4.29 23.27 -5.00
CA LYS A 358 -5.61 22.67 -5.10
C LYS A 358 -5.77 21.87 -6.40
N PHE A 359 -6.40 20.70 -6.28
CA PHE A 359 -6.77 19.85 -7.40
C PHE A 359 -8.03 19.03 -7.06
N ASN A 360 -8.76 18.60 -8.08
CA ASN A 360 -9.92 17.72 -7.91
C ASN A 360 -9.46 16.33 -7.47
N ASP A 361 -10.35 15.54 -6.88
CA ASP A 361 -10.06 14.17 -6.45
C ASP A 361 -9.66 13.29 -7.66
N ASP A 362 -8.36 13.08 -7.82
CA ASP A 362 -7.75 12.26 -8.86
C ASP A 362 -6.84 11.20 -8.21
N ARG A 363 -7.33 9.98 -8.17
CA ARG A 363 -6.62 8.86 -7.52
C ARG A 363 -5.26 8.56 -8.18
N HIS A 364 -5.13 8.73 -9.50
CA HIS A 364 -3.85 8.54 -10.20
C HIS A 364 -2.82 9.59 -9.79
N LEU A 365 -3.25 10.85 -9.72
CA LEU A 365 -2.40 11.95 -9.29
C LEU A 365 -1.96 11.79 -7.83
N LEU A 366 -2.89 11.42 -6.93
CA LEU A 366 -2.58 11.15 -5.52
C LEU A 366 -1.51 10.06 -5.40
N ASN A 367 -1.69 8.93 -6.09
CA ASN A 367 -0.75 7.82 -6.08
C ASN A 367 0.61 8.22 -6.67
N SER A 368 0.63 9.05 -7.71
CA SER A 368 1.84 9.55 -8.34
C SER A 368 2.68 10.41 -7.37
N PHE A 369 2.05 11.35 -6.66
CA PHE A 369 2.74 12.13 -5.60
C PHE A 369 3.24 11.24 -4.47
N HIS A 370 2.43 10.26 -4.08
CA HIS A 370 2.73 9.34 -2.98
C HIS A 370 4.01 8.53 -3.22
N ARG A 371 4.35 8.24 -4.48
CA ARG A 371 5.57 7.52 -4.88
C ARG A 371 6.85 8.32 -4.75
N VAL A 372 6.78 9.61 -4.50
CA VAL A 372 7.98 10.43 -4.24
C VAL A 372 8.51 10.15 -2.85
N LYS A 373 9.68 9.50 -2.76
CA LYS A 373 10.30 9.09 -1.50
C LYS A 373 11.50 9.95 -1.15
N LYS A 374 11.64 10.28 0.13
CA LYS A 374 12.83 10.91 0.69
C LYS A 374 13.84 9.83 1.07
N VAL A 375 15.04 9.88 0.53
CA VAL A 375 16.12 8.94 0.79
C VAL A 375 17.31 9.69 1.39
N ILE A 376 17.81 9.21 2.51
CA ILE A 376 19.04 9.72 3.12
C ILE A 376 20.18 8.81 2.68
N LEU A 377 21.13 9.37 1.92
CA LEU A 377 22.31 8.64 1.48
C LEU A 377 23.30 8.43 2.65
N PRO A 378 24.23 7.47 2.55
CA PRO A 378 25.28 7.28 3.57
C PRO A 378 26.13 8.53 3.82
N SER A 379 26.16 9.48 2.88
CA SER A 379 26.79 10.80 3.00
C SER A 379 25.95 11.84 3.76
N ASN A 380 24.84 11.45 4.38
CA ASN A 380 23.82 12.35 4.96
C ASN A 380 23.18 13.34 3.97
N LYS A 381 23.42 13.20 2.66
CA LYS A 381 22.72 14.00 1.63
C LYS A 381 21.31 13.44 1.46
N ILE A 382 20.31 14.33 1.55
CA ILE A 382 18.92 14.01 1.26
C ILE A 382 18.73 14.05 -0.26
N VAL A 383 18.15 12.99 -0.82
CA VAL A 383 17.74 12.92 -2.22
C VAL A 383 16.30 12.44 -2.30
N PHE A 384 15.63 12.82 -3.38
CA PHE A 384 14.28 12.33 -3.66
C PHE A 384 14.31 11.35 -4.82
N ARG A 385 13.49 10.31 -4.75
CA ARG A 385 13.35 9.29 -5.78
C ARG A 385 11.89 8.95 -5.97
N ILE A 386 11.51 8.58 -7.17
CA ILE A 386 10.20 8.05 -7.47
C ILE A 386 10.27 6.52 -7.48
N GLU A 387 9.45 5.87 -6.68
CA GLU A 387 9.34 4.41 -6.71
C GLU A 387 8.58 3.98 -7.96
N ARG A 388 9.15 2.99 -8.66
CA ARG A 388 8.56 2.38 -9.85
C ARG A 388 7.75 1.17 -9.45
N ASP A 389 6.51 1.07 -9.89
CA ASP A 389 5.70 -0.13 -9.76
C ASP A 389 5.16 -0.64 -11.10
N LYS A 390 4.27 -1.66 -11.06
CA LYS A 390 3.70 -2.28 -12.25
C LYS A 390 2.66 -1.41 -12.96
N ASP A 391 2.11 -0.40 -12.27
CA ASP A 391 0.99 0.42 -12.72
C ASP A 391 1.42 1.81 -13.24
N GLY A 392 2.71 2.10 -13.27
CA GLY A 392 3.28 3.33 -13.83
C GLY A 392 4.36 3.98 -12.97
N HIS A 393 4.93 5.03 -13.51
CA HIS A 393 5.93 5.89 -12.86
C HIS A 393 5.23 7.12 -12.30
N GLY A 394 5.84 7.94 -11.51
CA GLY A 394 5.26 9.15 -10.96
C GLY A 394 5.07 10.30 -11.97
N ASP A 395 4.75 10.00 -13.22
CA ASP A 395 4.73 10.93 -14.36
C ASP A 395 3.76 12.10 -14.14
N ASP A 396 2.57 11.83 -13.58
CA ASP A 396 1.58 12.87 -13.26
C ASP A 396 2.11 13.87 -12.24
N ALA A 397 2.78 13.38 -11.18
CA ALA A 397 3.36 14.24 -10.15
C ALA A 397 4.53 15.05 -10.70
N VAL A 398 5.39 14.46 -11.55
CA VAL A 398 6.51 15.16 -12.16
C VAL A 398 6.02 16.26 -13.08
N ALA A 399 5.06 15.96 -13.97
CA ALA A 399 4.47 16.97 -14.85
C ALA A 399 3.80 18.09 -14.04
N PHE A 400 3.10 17.78 -12.96
CA PHE A 400 2.49 18.78 -12.11
C PHE A 400 3.55 19.64 -11.39
N MET A 401 4.56 19.04 -10.79
CA MET A 401 5.66 19.77 -10.15
C MET A 401 6.41 20.68 -11.14
N LEU A 402 6.61 20.23 -12.39
CA LEU A 402 7.17 21.06 -13.47
C LEU A 402 6.29 22.26 -13.77
N SER A 403 4.96 22.09 -13.85
CA SER A 403 4.04 23.20 -14.10
C SER A 403 4.06 24.23 -12.96
N LEU A 404 4.25 23.81 -11.72
CA LEU A 404 4.34 24.71 -10.56
C LEU A 404 5.68 25.46 -10.50
N ILE A 405 6.81 24.78 -10.75
CA ILE A 405 8.12 25.42 -10.73
C ILE A 405 8.27 26.44 -11.88
N ALA A 406 7.54 26.25 -12.98
CA ALA A 406 7.49 27.22 -14.09
C ALA A 406 7.03 28.60 -13.63
N PHE A 407 6.12 28.72 -12.65
CA PHE A 407 5.73 30.01 -12.08
C PHE A 407 6.88 30.69 -11.35
N LYS A 408 7.69 29.93 -10.61
CA LYS A 408 8.86 30.47 -9.91
C LYS A 408 9.89 31.03 -10.89
N MET A 409 10.09 30.34 -12.02
CA MET A 409 11.02 30.76 -13.05
C MET A 409 10.53 32.03 -13.84
N THR A 410 9.22 32.20 -13.95
CA THR A 410 8.62 33.37 -14.64
C THR A 410 8.78 34.66 -13.82
N VAL A 411 8.81 34.57 -12.48
CA VAL A 411 8.88 35.73 -11.56
C VAL A 411 10.31 36.26 -11.38
N GLN A 412 11.34 35.45 -11.65
CA GLN A 412 12.74 35.97 -11.62
C GLN A 412 13.13 36.49 -12.98
N PRO A 413 13.35 37.83 -13.14
CA PRO A 413 13.97 38.34 -14.36
C PRO A 413 15.38 37.74 -14.48
N SER A 414 15.69 37.16 -15.64
CA SER A 414 17.01 36.65 -15.98
C SER A 414 18.06 37.77 -15.77
N ILE A 415 18.77 37.75 -14.65
CA ILE A 415 19.98 38.56 -14.50
C ILE A 415 21.07 37.82 -15.28
N THR A 416 21.20 38.15 -16.54
CA THR A 416 22.34 37.76 -17.34
C THR A 416 23.51 38.64 -16.88
N PHE A 417 24.42 38.09 -16.11
CA PHE A 417 25.73 38.73 -15.93
C PHE A 417 26.51 38.54 -17.21
N PHE A 418 26.87 39.68 -17.83
CA PHE A 418 27.84 39.78 -18.92
C PHE A 418 29.25 39.44 -18.41
#